data_e62fc7969a1c301a39668e283b59f57c
#
_entry.id   e62fc7969a1c301a39668e283b59f57c
#
_cell.length_a   1.000
_cell.length_b   1.000
_cell.length_c   1.000
_cell.angle_alpha   90.00
_cell.angle_beta   90.00
_cell.angle_gamma   90.00
#
_symmetry.space_group_name_H-M   'P 1'
#
loop_
_entity.id
_entity.type
_entity.pdbx_description
1 polymer ?
#
loop_
_entity_poly.entity_id
_entity_poly.type
_entity_poly.pdbx_seq_one_letter_code
_entity_poly.pdbx_strand_id
1 'polypeptide(L)'
;MRIHSPVLAPDFEIDDIHGQRLRLGDLRGNRVMLSFFRDAACPFCNLRVYELSNDYAALQAQGLEVIVFFRSDREAVQRFVARRPRPFRLVADPQMAVYAPYGIERSMLGMLRAMMRRLPRLMRGLQLGQARLPAGDPSLMPADFLIDERGYVRRAYYGRDLGDHLPMAVVHAFAQRR
;
A
#
# COMPACT_ATOMS: atom_id res chain seq x y z
N MET A 1 0.76 -16.34 -7.94
CA MET A 1 -0.53 -16.95 -7.50
C MET A 1 -1.16 -16.02 -6.47
N ARG A 2 -2.42 -15.62 -6.62
CA ARG A 2 -3.10 -14.73 -5.66
C ARG A 2 -3.32 -15.42 -4.32
N ILE A 3 -3.23 -14.64 -3.25
CA ILE A 3 -3.60 -15.08 -1.91
C ILE A 3 -5.12 -15.20 -1.81
N HIS A 4 -5.60 -16.33 -1.34
CA HIS A 4 -7.01 -16.57 -1.01
C HIS A 4 -7.15 -16.65 0.50
N SER A 5 -7.90 -15.71 1.09
CA SER A 5 -8.13 -15.66 2.53
C SER A 5 -9.21 -16.67 2.97
N PRO A 6 -9.08 -17.29 4.17
CA PRO A 6 -8.05 -17.04 5.17
C PRO A 6 -6.79 -17.91 4.94
N VAL A 7 -5.61 -17.32 5.08
CA VAL A 7 -4.31 -18.01 5.00
C VAL A 7 -3.28 -17.28 5.87
N LEU A 8 -2.28 -17.99 6.38
CA LEU A 8 -1.18 -17.36 7.08
C LEU A 8 -0.45 -16.39 6.12
N ALA A 9 -0.25 -15.15 6.56
CA ALA A 9 0.44 -14.15 5.75
C ALA A 9 1.88 -14.59 5.47
N PRO A 10 2.37 -14.48 4.23
CA PRO A 10 3.79 -14.69 3.95
C PRO A 10 4.63 -13.77 4.82
N ASP A 11 5.54 -14.33 5.60
CA ASP A 11 6.45 -13.54 6.44
C ASP A 11 7.49 -12.83 5.58
N PHE A 12 7.99 -11.71 6.07
CA PHE A 12 9.07 -10.96 5.42
C PHE A 12 9.89 -10.23 6.45
N GLU A 13 11.11 -9.92 6.07
CA GLU A 13 12.03 -9.09 6.83
C GLU A 13 12.70 -8.10 5.86
N ILE A 14 12.56 -6.79 6.13
CA ILE A 14 13.03 -5.73 5.26
C ILE A 14 13.26 -4.45 6.08
N ASP A 15 14.13 -3.56 5.63
CA ASP A 15 14.31 -2.26 6.27
C ASP A 15 13.32 -1.23 5.71
N ASP A 16 12.77 -0.40 6.58
CA ASP A 16 11.97 0.76 6.15
C ASP A 16 12.86 1.88 5.57
N ILE A 17 12.25 2.97 5.10
CA ILE A 17 12.99 4.10 4.50
C ILE A 17 13.92 4.82 5.48
N HIS A 18 13.80 4.59 6.77
CA HIS A 18 14.65 5.13 7.82
C HIS A 18 15.76 4.16 8.23
N GLY A 19 15.80 2.95 7.66
CA GLY A 19 16.73 1.89 7.98
C GLY A 19 16.36 1.10 9.24
N GLN A 20 15.12 1.22 9.69
CA GLN A 20 14.62 0.45 10.81
C GLN A 20 14.13 -0.91 10.34
N ARG A 21 14.63 -1.96 10.98
CA ARG A 21 14.24 -3.34 10.68
C ARG A 21 12.74 -3.54 10.89
N LEU A 22 12.09 -4.13 9.93
CA LEU A 22 10.68 -4.48 9.94
C LEU A 22 10.51 -5.96 9.61
N ARG A 23 9.94 -6.70 10.53
CA ARG A 23 9.58 -8.11 10.35
C ARG A 23 8.09 -8.27 10.64
N LEU A 24 7.36 -8.92 9.74
CA LEU A 24 5.92 -9.10 9.93
C LEU A 24 5.60 -9.95 11.17
N GLY A 25 6.42 -10.97 11.43
CA GLY A 25 6.28 -11.83 12.60
C GLY A 25 6.31 -11.08 13.95
N ASP A 26 7.05 -9.97 14.03
CA ASP A 26 7.17 -9.17 15.26
C ASP A 26 5.91 -8.32 15.55
N LEU A 27 5.02 -8.20 14.58
CA LEU A 27 3.74 -7.49 14.71
C LEU A 27 2.59 -8.38 15.18
N ARG A 28 2.86 -9.65 15.54
CA ARG A 28 1.86 -10.53 16.13
C ARG A 28 1.25 -9.91 17.38
N GLY A 29 -0.06 -10.07 17.53
CA GLY A 29 -0.83 -9.39 18.57
C GLY A 29 -1.46 -8.07 18.10
N ASN A 30 -0.97 -7.48 17.00
CA ASN A 30 -1.58 -6.33 16.36
C ASN A 30 -2.25 -6.73 15.04
N ARG A 31 -3.25 -5.97 14.63
CA ARG A 31 -3.78 -6.03 13.27
C ARG A 31 -2.86 -5.25 12.35
N VAL A 32 -2.68 -5.74 11.14
CA VAL A 32 -1.79 -5.11 10.17
C VAL A 32 -2.51 -4.92 8.84
N MET A 33 -2.38 -3.74 8.27
CA MET A 33 -2.69 -3.46 6.88
C MET A 33 -1.39 -3.35 6.09
N LEU A 34 -1.21 -4.22 5.10
CA LEU A 34 -0.17 -4.06 4.09
C LEU A 34 -0.80 -3.44 2.85
N SER A 35 -0.22 -2.36 2.36
CA SER A 35 -0.66 -1.69 1.14
C SER A 35 0.49 -1.59 0.15
N PHE A 36 0.33 -2.18 -1.02
CA PHE A 36 1.35 -2.28 -2.06
C PHE A 36 1.05 -1.30 -3.19
N PHE A 37 2.00 -0.43 -3.44
CA PHE A 37 1.92 0.59 -4.47
C PHE A 37 2.93 0.35 -5.59
N ARG A 38 2.62 0.90 -6.75
CA ARG A 38 3.45 0.77 -7.95
C ARG A 38 4.71 1.63 -7.88
N ASP A 39 4.54 2.93 -7.65
CA ASP A 39 5.58 3.92 -7.84
C ASP A 39 5.39 5.11 -6.90
N ALA A 40 6.48 5.61 -6.33
CA ALA A 40 6.47 6.73 -5.40
C ALA A 40 6.01 8.05 -6.04
N ALA A 41 6.26 8.25 -7.33
CA ALA A 41 5.83 9.45 -8.09
C ALA A 41 4.40 9.34 -8.62
N CYS A 42 3.72 8.19 -8.45
CA CYS A 42 2.38 7.96 -8.98
C CYS A 42 1.33 8.83 -8.27
N PRO A 43 0.52 9.63 -9.01
CA PRO A 43 -0.52 10.47 -8.42
C PRO A 43 -1.58 9.70 -7.63
N PHE A 44 -1.99 8.52 -8.12
CA PHE A 44 -2.97 7.67 -7.44
C PHE A 44 -2.41 7.11 -6.13
N CYS A 45 -1.14 6.69 -6.14
CA CYS A 45 -0.46 6.20 -4.95
C CYS A 45 -0.34 7.30 -3.89
N ASN A 46 0.08 8.50 -4.28
CA ASN A 46 0.20 9.63 -3.37
C ASN A 46 -1.14 10.08 -2.79
N LEU A 47 -2.22 10.03 -3.59
CA LEU A 47 -3.57 10.30 -3.10
C LEU A 47 -3.98 9.29 -2.02
N ARG A 48 -3.73 8.00 -2.24
CA ARG A 48 -4.05 6.96 -1.25
C ARG A 48 -3.22 7.10 0.02
N VAL A 49 -1.93 7.42 -0.09
CA VAL A 49 -1.08 7.73 1.08
C VAL A 49 -1.65 8.92 1.87
N TYR A 50 -2.14 9.93 1.18
CA TYR A 50 -2.79 11.08 1.83
C TYR A 50 -4.06 10.67 2.58
N GLU A 51 -4.95 9.86 1.96
CA GLU A 51 -6.15 9.32 2.60
C GLU A 51 -5.79 8.51 3.86
N LEU A 52 -4.84 7.57 3.76
CA LEU A 52 -4.35 6.79 4.89
C LEU A 52 -3.75 7.66 5.99
N SER A 53 -2.99 8.71 5.63
CA SER A 53 -2.37 9.61 6.62
C SER A 53 -3.41 10.38 7.43
N ASN A 54 -4.52 10.77 6.80
CA ASN A 54 -5.59 11.49 7.49
C ASN A 54 -6.34 10.59 8.49
N ASP A 55 -6.49 9.31 8.17
CA ASP A 55 -7.26 8.36 8.97
C ASP A 55 -6.39 7.59 9.97
N TYR A 56 -5.06 7.68 9.86
CA TYR A 56 -4.14 6.80 10.60
C TYR A 56 -4.28 6.89 12.11
N ALA A 57 -4.45 8.08 12.66
CA ALA A 57 -4.59 8.24 14.11
C ALA A 57 -5.79 7.44 14.68
N ALA A 58 -6.91 7.44 13.93
CA ALA A 58 -8.08 6.66 14.29
C ALA A 58 -7.86 5.15 14.13
N LEU A 59 -7.14 4.73 13.08
CA LEU A 59 -6.81 3.33 12.84
C LEU A 59 -5.84 2.80 13.89
N GLN A 60 -4.81 3.56 14.23
CA GLN A 60 -3.82 3.22 15.25
C GLN A 60 -4.45 3.11 16.64
N ALA A 61 -5.36 4.03 17.00
CA ALA A 61 -6.09 3.97 18.25
C ALA A 61 -6.96 2.69 18.38
N GLN A 62 -7.27 2.05 17.26
CA GLN A 62 -8.00 0.77 17.18
C GLN A 62 -7.05 -0.45 17.06
N GLY A 63 -5.73 -0.25 17.19
CA GLY A 63 -4.74 -1.31 17.13
C GLY A 63 -4.41 -1.81 15.72
N LEU A 64 -4.64 -0.98 14.67
CA LEU A 64 -4.26 -1.30 13.30
C LEU A 64 -2.94 -0.61 12.93
N GLU A 65 -1.92 -1.41 12.67
CA GLU A 65 -0.67 -0.95 12.07
C GLU A 65 -0.77 -0.89 10.54
N VAL A 66 -0.23 0.17 9.93
CA VAL A 66 -0.20 0.33 8.47
C VAL A 66 1.23 0.31 7.97
N ILE A 67 1.49 -0.52 6.97
CA ILE A 67 2.77 -0.61 6.27
C ILE A 67 2.52 -0.43 4.78
N VAL A 68 3.25 0.50 4.18
CA VAL A 68 3.09 0.87 2.78
C VAL A 68 4.37 0.53 2.01
N PHE A 69 4.24 -0.26 0.98
CA PHE A 69 5.32 -0.69 0.10
C PHE A 69 5.29 0.07 -1.22
N PHE A 70 6.46 0.50 -1.68
CA PHE A 70 6.66 1.09 -3.01
C PHE A 70 7.67 0.27 -3.79
N ARG A 71 7.33 -0.06 -5.04
CA ARG A 71 8.30 -0.55 -6.02
C ARG A 71 9.13 0.61 -6.57
N SER A 72 9.83 1.28 -5.69
CA SER A 72 10.72 2.41 -5.99
C SER A 72 11.91 2.33 -5.07
N ASP A 73 13.02 2.94 -5.44
CA ASP A 73 14.16 3.08 -4.54
C ASP A 73 13.83 3.99 -3.35
N ARG A 74 14.67 3.92 -2.32
CA ARG A 74 14.52 4.68 -1.08
C ARG A 74 14.50 6.20 -1.35
N GLU A 75 15.34 6.66 -2.25
CA GLU A 75 15.46 8.09 -2.58
C GLU A 75 14.17 8.61 -3.23
N ALA A 76 13.57 7.84 -4.14
CA ALA A 76 12.30 8.21 -4.75
C ALA A 76 11.18 8.24 -3.72
N VAL A 77 11.10 7.26 -2.80
CA VAL A 77 10.09 7.26 -1.73
C VAL A 77 10.28 8.47 -0.82
N GLN A 78 11.51 8.79 -0.43
CA GLN A 78 11.81 9.98 0.36
C GLN A 78 11.44 11.27 -0.38
N ARG A 79 11.78 11.37 -1.65
CA ARG A 79 11.52 12.56 -2.48
C ARG A 79 10.04 12.81 -2.73
N PHE A 80 9.25 11.80 -3.03
CA PHE A 80 7.88 11.97 -3.50
C PHE A 80 6.81 11.70 -2.43
N VAL A 81 7.09 10.84 -1.45
CA VAL A 81 6.12 10.39 -0.45
C VAL A 81 6.44 10.94 0.93
N ALA A 82 7.69 10.82 1.37
CA ALA A 82 8.12 11.16 2.72
C ALA A 82 8.61 12.61 2.87
N ARG A 83 8.43 13.49 1.88
CA ARG A 83 8.71 14.95 2.02
C ARG A 83 7.99 15.57 3.21
N ARG A 84 6.84 15.06 3.56
CA ARG A 84 6.18 15.31 4.83
C ARG A 84 6.24 14.03 5.64
N PRO A 85 6.56 14.09 6.93
CA PRO A 85 6.54 12.92 7.79
C PRO A 85 5.23 12.15 7.65
N ARG A 86 5.32 10.83 7.49
CA ARG A 86 4.14 9.97 7.46
C ARG A 86 4.04 9.23 8.79
N PRO A 87 2.83 9.05 9.30
CA PRO A 87 2.64 8.47 10.63
C PRO A 87 2.77 6.94 10.65
N PHE A 88 2.94 6.32 9.51
CA PHE A 88 3.06 4.86 9.33
C PHE A 88 4.35 4.50 8.59
N ARG A 89 4.70 3.22 8.59
CA ARG A 89 5.93 2.72 7.97
C ARG A 89 5.86 2.74 6.46
N LEU A 90 6.92 3.26 5.84
CA LEU A 90 7.12 3.26 4.39
C LEU A 90 8.31 2.35 4.06
N VAL A 91 8.12 1.48 3.08
CA VAL A 91 9.12 0.52 2.62
C VAL A 91 9.41 0.73 1.14
N ALA A 92 10.68 0.79 0.79
CA ALA A 92 11.18 0.80 -0.59
C ALA A 92 11.58 -0.64 -0.96
N ASP A 93 10.89 -1.24 -1.92
CA ASP A 93 11.17 -2.62 -2.40
C ASP A 93 11.27 -2.63 -3.94
N PRO A 94 12.33 -2.06 -4.51
CA PRO A 94 12.50 -1.97 -5.97
C PRO A 94 12.64 -3.35 -6.63
N GLN A 95 13.13 -4.35 -5.91
CA GLN A 95 13.30 -5.72 -6.38
C GLN A 95 12.04 -6.58 -6.24
N MET A 96 10.99 -6.03 -5.60
CA MET A 96 9.72 -6.73 -5.39
C MET A 96 9.85 -8.02 -4.56
N ALA A 97 10.80 -8.06 -3.63
CA ALA A 97 11.05 -9.23 -2.78
C ALA A 97 9.82 -9.59 -1.93
N VAL A 98 9.11 -8.57 -1.42
CA VAL A 98 7.87 -8.74 -0.65
C VAL A 98 6.64 -8.85 -1.57
N TYR A 99 6.64 -8.24 -2.75
CA TYR A 99 5.50 -8.28 -3.69
C TYR A 99 5.23 -9.70 -4.23
N ALA A 100 6.29 -10.45 -4.54
CA ALA A 100 6.17 -11.76 -5.17
C ALA A 100 5.42 -12.80 -4.31
N PRO A 101 5.75 -12.97 -3.00
CA PRO A 101 4.99 -13.87 -2.11
C PRO A 101 3.52 -13.49 -1.96
N TYR A 102 3.19 -12.19 -2.07
CA TYR A 102 1.81 -11.70 -2.00
C TYR A 102 1.06 -11.77 -3.33
N GLY A 103 1.67 -12.31 -4.39
CA GLY A 103 1.02 -12.56 -5.67
C GLY A 103 0.53 -11.30 -6.39
N ILE A 104 1.25 -10.20 -6.26
CA ILE A 104 0.86 -8.91 -6.86
C ILE A 104 1.10 -8.96 -8.36
N GLU A 105 0.07 -8.63 -9.12
CA GLU A 105 0.00 -8.84 -10.55
C GLU A 105 0.22 -7.56 -11.37
N ARG A 106 0.48 -7.76 -12.66
CA ARG A 106 0.58 -6.73 -13.68
C ARG A 106 -0.63 -6.79 -14.59
N SER A 107 -1.17 -5.61 -14.98
CA SER A 107 -2.32 -5.52 -15.88
C SER A 107 -2.28 -4.27 -16.74
N MET A 108 -2.01 -4.42 -18.03
CA MET A 108 -2.09 -3.32 -19.00
C MET A 108 -3.53 -2.79 -19.15
N LEU A 109 -4.52 -3.68 -19.07
CA LEU A 109 -5.92 -3.29 -19.12
C LEU A 109 -6.33 -2.44 -17.89
N GLY A 110 -5.80 -2.78 -16.71
CA GLY A 110 -6.00 -1.99 -15.49
C GLY A 110 -5.45 -0.58 -15.61
N MET A 111 -4.29 -0.42 -16.24
CA MET A 111 -3.70 0.89 -16.53
C MET A 111 -4.62 1.72 -17.44
N LEU A 112 -5.05 1.16 -18.56
CA LEU A 112 -5.92 1.87 -19.51
C LEU A 112 -7.26 2.26 -18.86
N ARG A 113 -7.84 1.38 -18.06
CA ARG A 113 -9.06 1.63 -17.31
C ARG A 113 -8.90 2.80 -16.31
N ALA A 114 -7.78 2.88 -15.62
CA ALA A 114 -7.49 3.98 -14.70
C ALA A 114 -7.44 5.32 -15.43
N MET A 115 -6.77 5.40 -16.56
CA MET A 115 -6.69 6.62 -17.37
C MET A 115 -8.06 7.11 -17.83
N MET A 116 -8.94 6.20 -18.27
CA MET A 116 -10.26 6.58 -18.78
C MET A 116 -11.28 6.89 -17.67
N ARG A 117 -11.29 6.13 -16.58
CA ARG A 117 -12.36 6.19 -15.57
C ARG A 117 -12.05 7.03 -14.35
N ARG A 118 -10.76 7.31 -14.08
CA ARG A 118 -10.32 7.95 -12.84
C ARG A 118 -9.65 9.31 -13.06
N LEU A 119 -9.97 9.97 -14.15
CA LEU A 119 -9.42 11.29 -14.48
C LEU A 119 -9.58 12.31 -13.34
N PRO A 120 -10.73 12.45 -12.63
CA PRO A 120 -10.84 13.37 -11.51
C PRO A 120 -9.90 13.05 -10.35
N ARG A 121 -9.68 11.76 -10.04
CA ARG A 121 -8.72 11.31 -9.04
C ARG A 121 -7.26 11.57 -9.45
N LEU A 122 -6.97 11.40 -10.73
CA LEU A 122 -5.66 11.74 -11.30
C LEU A 122 -5.37 13.22 -11.12
N MET A 123 -6.32 14.10 -11.50
CA MET A 123 -6.17 15.55 -11.34
C MET A 123 -5.98 15.96 -9.88
N ARG A 124 -6.74 15.37 -8.95
CA ARG A 124 -6.57 15.61 -7.51
C ARG A 124 -5.20 15.15 -7.00
N GLY A 125 -4.71 14.01 -7.48
CA GLY A 125 -3.37 13.51 -7.14
C GLY A 125 -2.26 14.43 -7.66
N LEU A 126 -2.43 14.99 -8.86
CA LEU A 126 -1.50 15.97 -9.44
C LEU A 126 -1.49 17.30 -8.68
N GLN A 127 -2.65 17.76 -8.20
CA GLN A 127 -2.78 18.98 -7.39
C GLN A 127 -2.05 18.89 -6.03
N LEU A 128 -1.80 17.69 -5.50
CA LEU A 128 -0.96 17.48 -4.33
C LEU A 128 0.52 17.81 -4.58
N GLY A 129 0.87 18.21 -5.80
CA GLY A 129 2.06 19.01 -6.14
C GLY A 129 3.35 18.23 -6.29
N GLN A 130 3.33 16.89 -6.38
CA GLN A 130 4.56 16.10 -6.39
C GLN A 130 4.58 14.93 -7.38
N ALA A 131 3.47 14.70 -8.05
CA ALA A 131 3.36 13.62 -9.00
C ALA A 131 4.02 13.99 -10.33
N ARG A 132 4.86 13.10 -10.82
CA ARG A 132 5.37 13.11 -12.21
C ARG A 132 4.75 11.93 -12.95
N LEU A 133 4.84 11.96 -14.28
CA LEU A 133 4.56 10.77 -15.05
C LEU A 133 5.52 9.66 -14.57
N PRO A 134 4.99 8.51 -14.12
CA PRO A 134 5.82 7.48 -13.52
C PRO A 134 6.83 6.94 -14.54
N ALA A 135 8.09 6.84 -14.15
CA ALA A 135 9.14 6.24 -14.96
C ALA A 135 9.13 4.69 -14.89
N GLY A 136 8.36 4.11 -13.97
CA GLY A 136 8.30 2.67 -13.74
C GLY A 136 7.26 1.95 -14.61
N ASP A 137 7.20 0.62 -14.47
CA ASP A 137 6.26 -0.25 -15.17
C ASP A 137 4.79 0.14 -14.84
N PRO A 138 4.04 0.66 -15.79
CA PRO A 138 2.68 1.16 -15.56
C PRO A 138 1.66 0.06 -15.33
N SER A 139 2.02 -1.21 -15.51
CA SER A 139 1.11 -2.34 -15.45
C SER A 139 0.95 -2.94 -14.06
N LEU A 140 1.79 -2.58 -13.08
CA LEU A 140 1.68 -3.10 -11.71
C LEU A 140 0.43 -2.54 -11.02
N MET A 141 -0.44 -3.44 -10.58
CA MET A 141 -1.68 -3.08 -9.90
C MET A 141 -1.46 -2.96 -8.38
N PRO A 142 -2.19 -2.05 -7.71
CA PRO A 142 -2.15 -1.98 -6.26
C PRO A 142 -2.80 -3.19 -5.62
N ALA A 143 -2.40 -3.49 -4.39
CA ALA A 143 -3.04 -4.53 -3.59
C ALA A 143 -3.02 -4.14 -2.11
N ASP A 144 -4.08 -4.52 -1.38
CA ASP A 144 -4.21 -4.28 0.04
C ASP A 144 -4.53 -5.59 0.77
N PHE A 145 -3.88 -5.83 1.90
CA PHE A 145 -4.08 -7.02 2.73
C PHE A 145 -4.39 -6.61 4.16
N LEU A 146 -5.45 -7.17 4.73
CA LEU A 146 -5.78 -7.02 6.14
C LEU A 146 -5.45 -8.32 6.86
N ILE A 147 -4.56 -8.22 7.85
CA ILE A 147 -3.99 -9.34 8.61
C ILE A 147 -4.43 -9.20 10.06
N ASP A 148 -4.93 -10.29 10.65
CA ASP A 148 -5.34 -10.30 12.04
C ASP A 148 -4.16 -10.45 13.03
N GLU A 149 -4.46 -10.40 14.32
CA GLU A 149 -3.50 -10.48 15.43
C GLU A 149 -2.73 -11.82 15.44
N ARG A 150 -3.32 -12.88 14.84
CA ARG A 150 -2.70 -14.19 14.69
C ARG A 150 -1.82 -14.28 13.43
N GLY A 151 -1.83 -13.23 12.58
CA GLY A 151 -1.09 -13.13 11.34
C GLY A 151 -1.76 -13.84 10.16
N TYR A 152 -3.07 -14.07 10.21
CA TYR A 152 -3.81 -14.58 9.06
C TYR A 152 -4.32 -13.43 8.20
N VAL A 153 -4.12 -13.53 6.89
CA VAL A 153 -4.79 -12.66 5.91
C VAL A 153 -6.29 -12.93 6.00
N ARG A 154 -7.04 -11.95 6.46
CA ARG A 154 -8.51 -12.00 6.51
C ARG A 154 -9.14 -11.39 5.28
N ARG A 155 -8.42 -10.50 4.60
CA ARG A 155 -8.84 -9.94 3.33
C ARG A 155 -7.64 -9.69 2.45
N ALA A 156 -7.70 -10.22 1.24
CA ALA A 156 -6.78 -9.91 0.15
C ALA A 156 -7.57 -9.15 -0.92
N TYR A 157 -7.11 -7.97 -1.27
CA TYR A 157 -7.73 -7.13 -2.28
C TYR A 157 -6.70 -6.78 -3.36
N TYR A 158 -6.97 -7.18 -4.58
CA TYR A 158 -6.15 -6.88 -5.75
C TYR A 158 -6.89 -5.87 -6.60
N GLY A 159 -6.31 -4.69 -6.76
CA GLY A 159 -6.90 -3.61 -7.52
C GLY A 159 -7.10 -3.98 -9.00
N ARG A 160 -8.20 -3.50 -9.57
CA ARG A 160 -8.56 -3.69 -10.99
C ARG A 160 -8.02 -2.60 -11.89
N ASP A 161 -7.58 -1.50 -11.27
CA ASP A 161 -6.93 -0.37 -11.92
C ASP A 161 -5.98 0.34 -10.94
N LEU A 162 -5.21 1.32 -11.43
CA LEU A 162 -4.15 2.00 -10.68
C LEU A 162 -4.62 2.79 -9.44
N GLY A 163 -5.89 3.10 -9.34
CA GLY A 163 -6.47 3.82 -8.21
C GLY A 163 -7.47 2.97 -7.43
N ASP A 164 -7.50 1.66 -7.68
CA ASP A 164 -8.46 0.75 -7.07
C ASP A 164 -7.87 0.10 -5.83
N HIS A 165 -8.10 0.72 -4.69
CA HIS A 165 -7.70 0.26 -3.37
C HIS A 165 -8.89 -0.22 -2.55
N LEU A 166 -8.61 -0.98 -1.51
CA LEU A 166 -9.62 -1.39 -0.54
C LEU A 166 -10.32 -0.15 0.05
N PRO A 167 -11.66 -0.06 0.02
CA PRO A 167 -12.37 1.09 0.57
C PRO A 167 -12.03 1.35 2.04
N MET A 168 -11.82 2.63 2.42
CA MET A 168 -11.48 2.98 3.80
C MET A 168 -12.53 2.50 4.81
N ALA A 169 -13.81 2.51 4.45
CA ALA A 169 -14.87 1.95 5.30
C ALA A 169 -14.63 0.47 5.68
N VAL A 170 -14.06 -0.32 4.77
CA VAL A 170 -13.71 -1.73 5.04
C VAL A 170 -12.49 -1.82 5.95
N VAL A 171 -11.52 -0.92 5.80
CA VAL A 171 -10.33 -0.84 6.67
C VAL A 171 -10.76 -0.48 8.09
N HIS A 172 -11.60 0.54 8.26
CA HIS A 172 -12.16 0.92 9.55
C HIS A 172 -12.98 -0.20 10.20
N ALA A 173 -13.86 -0.85 9.43
CA ALA A 173 -14.64 -1.98 9.94
C ALA A 173 -13.77 -3.16 10.38
N PHE A 174 -12.62 -3.37 9.75
CA PHE A 174 -11.65 -4.38 10.17
C PHE A 174 -10.91 -3.95 11.44
N ALA A 175 -10.50 -2.69 11.55
CA ALA A 175 -9.82 -2.15 12.71
C ALA A 175 -10.69 -2.19 13.98
N GLN A 176 -12.02 -2.02 13.84
CA GLN A 176 -12.98 -2.00 14.95
C GLN A 176 -13.41 -3.38 15.46
N ARG A 177 -13.11 -4.47 14.74
CA ARG A 177 -13.51 -5.82 15.18
C ARG A 177 -12.77 -6.19 16.47
N ARG A 178 -13.51 -6.46 17.49
CA ARG A 178 -13.03 -7.08 18.75
C ARG A 178 -12.99 -8.59 18.60
#